data_8e303dbf52ba1fc61555dbe0963e0f8b
#
_entry.id   8e303dbf52ba1fc61555dbe0963e0f8b
#
_cell.length_a   1.000
_cell.length_b   1.000
_cell.length_c   1.000
_cell.angle_alpha   90.00
_cell.angle_beta   90.00
_cell.angle_gamma   90.00
#
_symmetry.space_group_name_H-M   'P 1'
#
loop_
_entity.id
_entity.type
_entity.pdbx_description
1 polymer ?
#
loop_
_entity_poly.entity_id
_entity_poly.type
_entity_poly.pdbx_seq_one_letter_code
_entity_poly.pdbx_strand_id
1 'polypeptide(L)'
;MILAAIAVGVALPILPTQILWINMTTAIALGLMLAFXPKEAGIMTRPPRDPDQPLLTGWLVRRTLLVSTLLVASAWWLFAWELDNGAGLHEARTAALNLFVVVEAFYLFSCRSLTRSAWRLGMFANRWIILGVSAQAIAQFAITYLPAMNMVFDTAPIDIGVWVRIFAVATAITIVVATDTLLPRIRAQPP
;
A
#
# COMPACT_ATOMS: atom_id res chain seq x y z
N MET A 1 -6.66 7.17 11.36
CA MET A 1 -6.84 8.38 10.56
C MET A 1 -8.20 9.05 10.78
N ILE A 2 -9.34 8.39 10.51
CA ILE A 2 -10.69 8.95 10.68
C ILE A 2 -10.93 9.39 12.14
N LEU A 3 -10.70 8.51 13.11
CA LEU A 3 -10.89 8.83 14.53
C LEU A 3 -10.03 10.02 14.97
N ALA A 4 -8.81 10.10 14.48
CA ALA A 4 -7.91 11.22 14.78
C ALA A 4 -8.46 12.54 14.21
N ALA A 5 -8.97 12.52 12.98
CA ALA A 5 -9.56 13.71 12.35
C ALA A 5 -10.79 14.19 13.13
N ILE A 6 -11.65 13.27 13.55
CA ILE A 6 -12.83 13.59 14.36
C ILE A 6 -12.41 14.18 15.71
N ALA A 7 -11.43 13.57 16.38
CA ALA A 7 -10.97 14.02 17.69
C ALA A 7 -10.35 15.43 17.64
N VAL A 8 -9.66 15.76 16.54
CA VAL A 8 -9.03 17.07 16.35
C VAL A 8 -10.01 18.09 15.76
N GLY A 9 -11.13 17.64 15.19
CA GLY A 9 -12.14 18.52 14.60
C GLY A 9 -11.78 19.07 13.22
N VAL A 10 -11.03 18.30 12.45
CA VAL A 10 -10.63 18.68 11.09
C VAL A 10 -11.38 17.86 10.04
N ALA A 11 -11.34 18.32 8.79
CA ALA A 11 -11.97 17.61 7.69
C ALA A 11 -11.37 16.20 7.54
N LEU A 12 -12.22 15.22 7.27
CA LEU A 12 -11.77 13.84 7.07
C LEU A 12 -10.89 13.74 5.83
N PRO A 13 -9.65 13.27 5.96
CA PRO A 13 -8.76 13.09 4.81
C PRO A 13 -9.20 12.00 3.86
N ILE A 14 -10.05 11.09 4.33
CA ILE A 14 -10.61 10.00 3.52
C ILE A 14 -12.00 9.68 4.05
N LEU A 15 -12.94 9.38 3.17
CA LEU A 15 -14.32 9.05 3.51
C LEU A 15 -14.50 7.53 3.67
N PRO A 16 -15.49 7.09 4.46
CA PRO A 16 -15.75 5.65 4.63
C PRO A 16 -15.99 4.91 3.30
N THR A 17 -16.71 5.53 2.35
CA THR A 17 -16.96 4.94 1.03
C THR A 17 -15.66 4.74 0.25
N GLN A 18 -14.73 5.67 0.40
CA GLN A 18 -13.40 5.59 -0.23
C GLN A 18 -12.55 4.47 0.39
N ILE A 19 -12.64 4.29 1.71
CA ILE A 19 -11.97 3.18 2.41
C ILE A 19 -12.54 1.84 1.93
N LEU A 20 -13.87 1.77 1.80
CA LEU A 20 -14.51 0.56 1.27
C LEU A 20 -14.01 0.22 -0.13
N TRP A 21 -13.89 1.23 -1.00
CA TRP A 21 -13.32 1.07 -2.35
C TRP A 21 -11.90 0.50 -2.30
N ILE A 22 -11.02 1.13 -1.48
CA ILE A 22 -9.63 0.67 -1.34
C ILE A 22 -9.62 -0.81 -0.92
N ASN A 23 -10.28 -1.13 0.20
CA ASN A 23 -10.27 -2.48 0.75
C ASN A 23 -10.78 -3.52 -0.25
N MET A 24 -11.86 -3.20 -0.96
CA MET A 24 -12.46 -4.12 -1.94
C MET A 24 -11.52 -4.33 -3.13
N THR A 25 -11.05 -3.25 -3.74
CA THR A 25 -10.25 -3.36 -4.97
C THR A 25 -8.86 -3.93 -4.69
N THR A 26 -8.20 -3.53 -3.59
CA THR A 26 -6.86 -4.05 -3.28
C THR A 26 -6.91 -5.51 -2.83
N ALA A 27 -7.94 -5.92 -2.09
CA ALA A 27 -8.08 -7.34 -1.71
C ALA A 27 -8.23 -8.23 -2.95
N ILE A 28 -9.02 -7.77 -3.94
CA ILE A 28 -9.26 -8.53 -5.17
C ILE A 28 -8.08 -8.40 -6.12
N ALA A 29 -7.69 -7.19 -6.49
CA ALA A 29 -6.70 -6.96 -7.55
C ALA A 29 -5.27 -7.23 -7.09
N LEU A 30 -4.96 -6.95 -5.82
CA LEU A 30 -3.59 -7.11 -5.31
C LEU A 30 -3.48 -8.36 -4.43
N GLY A 31 -4.33 -8.49 -3.42
CA GLY A 31 -4.25 -9.57 -2.43
C GLY A 31 -4.45 -10.95 -3.07
N LEU A 32 -5.50 -11.11 -3.86
CA LEU A 32 -5.80 -12.39 -4.50
C LEU A 32 -4.68 -12.84 -5.45
N MET A 33 -4.00 -11.90 -6.10
CA MET A 33 -2.91 -12.25 -7.03
C MET A 33 -1.71 -12.88 -6.32
N LEU A 34 -1.54 -12.65 -5.02
CA LEU A 34 -0.49 -13.33 -4.23
C LEU A 34 -0.74 -14.84 -4.11
N ALA A 35 -2.00 -15.29 -4.21
CA ALA A 35 -2.33 -16.72 -4.17
C ALA A 35 -1.75 -17.48 -5.37
N PHE A 36 -1.44 -16.80 -6.46
CA PHE A 36 -0.86 -17.42 -7.65
C PHE A 36 0.66 -17.42 -7.70
N UNK A 37 1.37 -17.04 -6.76
CA UNK A 37 2.50 -17.05 -6.70
C UNK A 37 2.98 -18.26 -6.76
N PRO A 38 4.02 -18.52 -7.47
CA PRO A 38 4.73 -19.79 -7.43
C PRO A 38 5.23 -20.10 -6.02
N LYS A 39 5.17 -21.36 -5.67
CA LYS A 39 5.64 -21.79 -4.34
C LYS A 39 7.15 -21.50 -4.17
N GLU A 40 7.56 -21.17 -2.96
CA GLU A 40 8.98 -20.98 -2.65
C GLU A 40 9.75 -22.28 -2.84
N ALA A 41 10.97 -22.18 -3.36
CA ALA A 41 11.85 -23.33 -3.50
C ALA A 41 12.13 -23.94 -2.12
N GLY A 42 11.97 -25.26 -2.01
CA GLY A 42 12.26 -26.00 -0.79
C GLY A 42 11.20 -25.91 0.30
N ILE A 43 10.02 -25.33 0.02
CA ILE A 43 8.97 -25.21 1.05
C ILE A 43 8.46 -26.58 1.49
N MET A 44 8.45 -27.57 0.57
CA MET A 44 7.97 -28.93 0.86
C MET A 44 9.02 -29.79 1.59
N THR A 45 10.26 -29.31 1.69
CA THR A 45 11.33 -30.04 2.39
C THR A 45 11.62 -29.46 3.77
N ARG A 46 10.97 -28.37 4.15
CA ARG A 46 11.10 -27.78 5.49
C ARG A 46 10.20 -28.53 6.48
N PRO A 47 10.62 -28.65 7.76
CA PRO A 47 9.72 -29.20 8.74
C PRO A 47 8.46 -28.34 8.89
N PRO A 48 7.34 -28.94 9.32
CA PRO A 48 6.12 -28.17 9.57
C PRO A 48 6.36 -27.08 10.62
N ARG A 49 5.58 -26.02 10.51
CA ARG A 49 5.62 -24.94 11.50
C ARG A 49 5.18 -25.48 12.86
N ASP A 50 5.86 -25.03 13.89
CA ASP A 50 5.51 -25.35 15.29
C ASP A 50 4.08 -24.82 15.57
N PRO A 51 3.14 -25.68 15.99
CA PRO A 51 1.77 -25.25 16.29
C PRO A 51 1.68 -24.18 17.40
N ASP A 52 2.65 -24.15 18.31
CA ASP A 52 2.65 -23.21 19.43
C ASP A 52 3.20 -21.83 19.05
N GLN A 53 3.75 -21.66 17.85
CA GLN A 53 4.20 -20.35 17.38
C GLN A 53 3.03 -19.42 17.08
N PRO A 54 3.00 -18.20 17.68
CA PRO A 54 1.92 -17.25 17.39
C PRO A 54 1.94 -16.85 15.91
N LEU A 55 0.75 -16.69 15.33
CA LEU A 55 0.58 -16.23 13.94
C LEU A 55 1.18 -14.84 13.76
N LEU A 56 0.94 -13.95 14.75
CA LEU A 56 1.48 -12.60 14.75
C LEU A 56 2.77 -12.57 15.58
N THR A 57 3.91 -12.74 14.92
CA THR A 57 5.21 -12.61 15.57
C THR A 57 5.49 -11.13 15.89
N GLY A 58 6.32 -10.87 16.89
CA GLY A 58 6.73 -9.52 17.25
C GLY A 58 7.30 -8.73 16.06
N TRP A 59 8.07 -9.41 15.21
CA TRP A 59 8.61 -8.82 13.98
C TRP A 59 7.47 -8.36 13.04
N LEU A 60 6.47 -9.22 12.85
CA LEU A 60 5.35 -8.91 11.96
C LEU A 60 4.53 -7.74 12.51
N VAL A 61 4.27 -7.72 13.82
CA VAL A 61 3.55 -6.62 14.49
C VAL A 61 4.31 -5.31 14.30
N ARG A 62 5.63 -5.31 14.56
CA ARG A 62 6.47 -4.12 14.40
C ARG A 62 6.43 -3.61 12.95
N ARG A 63 6.54 -4.53 11.99
CA ARG A 63 6.50 -4.18 10.55
C ARG A 63 5.14 -3.59 10.16
N THR A 64 4.06 -4.20 10.63
CA THR A 64 2.70 -3.69 10.37
C THR A 64 2.54 -2.27 10.94
N LEU A 65 2.98 -2.05 12.19
CA LEU A 65 2.90 -0.73 12.81
C LEU A 65 3.72 0.30 12.04
N LEU A 66 4.93 -0.07 11.62
CA LEU A 66 5.80 0.83 10.84
C LEU A 66 5.11 1.26 9.53
N VAL A 67 4.66 0.27 8.74
CA VAL A 67 4.04 0.55 7.43
C VAL A 67 2.75 1.35 7.61
N SER A 68 1.91 0.97 8.57
CA SER A 68 0.64 1.67 8.84
C SER A 68 0.87 3.12 9.27
N THR A 69 1.86 3.35 10.15
CA THR A 69 2.19 4.70 10.62
C THR A 69 2.70 5.57 9.46
N LEU A 70 3.62 5.04 8.66
CA LEU A 70 4.15 5.75 7.50
C LEU A 70 3.04 6.10 6.52
N LEU A 71 2.16 5.15 6.25
CA LEU A 71 1.06 5.34 5.30
C LEU A 71 0.08 6.40 5.79
N VAL A 72 -0.36 6.30 7.05
CA VAL A 72 -1.32 7.27 7.63
C VAL A 72 -0.69 8.66 7.70
N ALA A 73 0.54 8.76 8.17
CA ALA A 73 1.23 10.05 8.30
C ALA A 73 1.44 10.71 6.94
N SER A 74 1.86 9.95 5.94
CA SER A 74 2.09 10.48 4.59
C SER A 74 0.79 10.85 3.88
N ALA A 75 -0.28 10.08 4.06
CA ALA A 75 -1.59 10.41 3.48
C ALA A 75 -2.16 11.67 4.12
N TRP A 76 -2.00 11.82 5.45
CA TRP A 76 -2.42 13.03 6.15
C TRP A 76 -1.61 14.25 5.67
N TRP A 77 -0.28 14.08 5.55
CA TRP A 77 0.60 15.13 5.06
C TRP A 77 0.20 15.55 3.63
N LEU A 78 0.00 14.59 2.74
CA LEU A 78 -0.36 14.89 1.34
C LEU A 78 -1.72 15.62 1.27
N PHE A 79 -2.71 15.13 2.03
CA PHE A 79 -4.04 15.77 2.11
C PHE A 79 -3.91 17.23 2.55
N ALA A 80 -3.19 17.47 3.65
CA ALA A 80 -3.01 18.82 4.19
C ALA A 80 -2.24 19.70 3.20
N TRP A 81 -1.19 19.16 2.60
CA TRP A 81 -0.36 19.89 1.63
C TRP A 81 -1.19 20.33 0.42
N GLU A 82 -2.03 19.45 -0.11
CA GLU A 82 -2.88 19.77 -1.25
C GLU A 82 -3.86 20.90 -0.90
N LEU A 83 -4.50 20.81 0.28
CA LEU A 83 -5.42 21.87 0.74
C LEU A 83 -4.70 23.22 0.91
N ASP A 84 -3.51 23.20 1.50
CA ASP A 84 -2.72 24.43 1.75
C ASP A 84 -2.25 25.06 0.44
N ASN A 85 -2.14 24.26 -0.62
CA ASN A 85 -1.73 24.73 -1.95
C ASN A 85 -2.92 24.99 -2.90
N GLY A 86 -4.13 25.04 -2.35
CA GLY A 86 -5.31 25.52 -3.07
C GLY A 86 -6.17 24.44 -3.74
N ALA A 87 -5.86 23.16 -3.51
CA ALA A 87 -6.69 22.07 -4.03
C ALA A 87 -8.04 22.06 -3.32
N GLY A 88 -9.08 21.66 -4.03
CA GLY A 88 -10.38 21.43 -3.42
C GLY A 88 -10.37 20.24 -2.49
N LEU A 89 -11.36 20.17 -1.59
CA LEU A 89 -11.46 19.10 -0.59
C LEU A 89 -11.55 17.72 -1.26
N HIS A 90 -12.32 17.60 -2.34
CA HIS A 90 -12.46 16.32 -3.07
C HIS A 90 -11.15 15.93 -3.76
N GLU A 91 -10.41 16.90 -4.31
CA GLU A 91 -9.09 16.66 -4.92
C GLU A 91 -8.09 16.15 -3.86
N ALA A 92 -8.02 16.82 -2.71
CA ALA A 92 -7.11 16.44 -1.63
C ALA A 92 -7.42 15.03 -1.10
N ARG A 93 -8.71 14.67 -0.97
CA ARG A 93 -9.13 13.32 -0.60
C ARG A 93 -8.74 12.30 -1.67
N THR A 94 -8.92 12.66 -2.95
CA THR A 94 -8.55 11.78 -4.07
C THR A 94 -7.04 11.53 -4.09
N ALA A 95 -6.23 12.54 -3.75
CA ALA A 95 -4.78 12.38 -3.63
C ALA A 95 -4.45 11.38 -2.52
N ALA A 96 -5.05 11.51 -1.33
CA ALA A 96 -4.83 10.60 -0.21
C ALA A 96 -5.27 9.17 -0.55
N LEU A 97 -6.45 9.02 -1.18
CA LEU A 97 -6.98 7.73 -1.62
C LEU A 97 -6.00 7.04 -2.59
N ASN A 98 -5.52 7.75 -3.58
CA ASN A 98 -4.59 7.19 -4.56
C ASN A 98 -3.23 6.86 -3.93
N LEU A 99 -2.76 7.66 -2.96
CA LEU A 99 -1.53 7.37 -2.24
C LEU A 99 -1.65 6.02 -1.50
N PHE A 100 -2.77 5.75 -0.82
CA PHE A 100 -2.99 4.46 -0.16
C PHE A 100 -2.79 3.30 -1.13
N VAL A 101 -3.46 3.36 -2.28
CA VAL A 101 -3.43 2.25 -3.26
C VAL A 101 -2.04 2.09 -3.90
N VAL A 102 -1.36 3.21 -4.22
CA VAL A 102 -0.01 3.13 -4.81
C VAL A 102 0.98 2.53 -3.80
N VAL A 103 0.90 2.93 -2.52
CA VAL A 103 1.76 2.35 -1.47
C VAL A 103 1.46 0.85 -1.31
N GLU A 104 0.17 0.46 -1.32
CA GLU A 104 -0.21 -0.96 -1.22
C GLU A 104 0.32 -1.76 -2.42
N ALA A 105 0.24 -1.20 -3.63
CA ALA A 105 0.78 -1.85 -4.84
C ALA A 105 2.30 -2.01 -4.74
N PHE A 106 3.02 -1.00 -4.27
CA PHE A 106 4.47 -1.07 -4.06
C PHE A 106 4.81 -2.09 -2.97
N TYR A 107 4.04 -2.10 -1.87
CA TYR A 107 4.23 -3.04 -0.77
C TYR A 107 3.96 -4.48 -1.19
N LEU A 108 3.05 -4.71 -2.15
CA LEU A 108 2.78 -6.03 -2.72
C LEU A 108 4.08 -6.69 -3.23
N PHE A 109 4.92 -5.92 -3.93
CA PHE A 109 6.20 -6.45 -4.42
C PHE A 109 7.15 -6.81 -3.27
N SER A 110 7.06 -6.09 -2.15
CA SER A 110 7.87 -6.38 -0.95
C SER A 110 7.37 -7.61 -0.20
N CYS A 111 6.08 -7.94 -0.30
CA CYS A 111 5.46 -9.08 0.39
C CYS A 111 5.66 -10.40 -0.36
N ARG A 112 6.11 -10.38 -1.62
CA ARG A 112 6.25 -11.58 -2.45
C ARG A 112 7.21 -12.60 -1.88
N SER A 113 8.16 -12.17 -1.06
CA SER A 113 9.10 -13.10 -0.45
C SER A 113 9.47 -12.61 0.95
N LEU A 114 9.20 -13.45 1.93
CA LEU A 114 9.62 -13.21 3.31
C LEU A 114 11.10 -13.54 3.52
N THR A 115 11.70 -14.33 2.61
CA THR A 115 13.03 -14.87 2.79
C THR A 115 14.04 -14.46 1.72
N ARG A 116 13.59 -14.09 0.53
CA ARG A 116 14.48 -13.74 -0.59
C ARG A 116 14.12 -12.38 -1.17
N SER A 117 15.12 -11.71 -1.70
CA SER A 117 14.94 -10.42 -2.39
C SER A 117 14.02 -10.59 -3.61
N ALA A 118 13.07 -9.70 -3.74
CA ALA A 118 12.14 -9.67 -4.89
C ALA A 118 12.90 -9.59 -6.23
N TRP A 119 14.08 -8.97 -6.22
CA TRP A 119 14.93 -8.85 -7.41
C TRP A 119 15.45 -10.20 -7.92
N ARG A 120 15.70 -11.15 -7.02
CA ARG A 120 16.21 -12.49 -7.38
C ARG A 120 15.15 -13.42 -7.94
N LEU A 121 13.87 -13.14 -7.63
CA LEU A 121 12.76 -13.98 -8.13
C LEU A 121 12.27 -13.53 -9.50
N GLY A 122 12.77 -12.40 -10.02
CA GLY A 122 12.28 -11.80 -11.25
C GLY A 122 10.98 -11.02 -11.00
N MET A 123 11.06 -9.71 -11.19
CA MET A 123 9.94 -8.81 -10.90
C MET A 123 8.68 -9.17 -11.71
N PHE A 124 8.87 -9.76 -12.88
CA PHE A 124 7.78 -10.13 -13.80
C PHE A 124 7.55 -11.65 -13.89
N ALA A 125 8.11 -12.44 -12.96
CA ALA A 125 7.96 -13.90 -12.99
C ALA A 125 6.50 -14.35 -12.75
N ASN A 126 5.70 -13.52 -12.08
CA ASN A 126 4.29 -13.83 -11.87
C ASN A 126 3.42 -12.89 -12.69
N ARG A 127 2.92 -13.39 -13.82
CA ARG A 127 2.01 -12.65 -14.72
C ARG A 127 0.72 -12.22 -14.03
N TRP A 128 0.30 -12.92 -12.98
CA TRP A 128 -0.93 -12.59 -12.25
C TRP A 128 -0.77 -11.29 -11.48
N ILE A 129 0.43 -11.00 -10.97
CA ILE A 129 0.69 -9.72 -10.29
C ILE A 129 0.59 -8.56 -11.29
N ILE A 130 1.11 -8.76 -12.51
CA ILE A 130 1.00 -7.73 -13.56
C ILE A 130 -0.48 -7.48 -13.87
N LEU A 131 -1.25 -8.56 -14.02
CA LEU A 131 -2.69 -8.45 -14.28
C LEU A 131 -3.40 -7.71 -13.14
N GLY A 132 -3.10 -8.09 -11.88
CA GLY A 132 -3.71 -7.45 -10.70
C GLY A 132 -3.37 -5.97 -10.58
N VAL A 133 -2.09 -5.63 -10.76
CA VAL A 133 -1.65 -4.22 -10.70
C VAL A 133 -2.27 -3.40 -11.84
N SER A 134 -2.37 -3.99 -13.04
CA SER A 134 -3.03 -3.33 -14.17
C SER A 134 -4.52 -3.11 -13.90
N ALA A 135 -5.20 -4.12 -13.37
CA ALA A 135 -6.61 -4.00 -13.00
C ALA A 135 -6.81 -2.92 -11.93
N GLN A 136 -5.93 -2.89 -10.92
CA GLN A 136 -5.97 -1.87 -9.89
C GLN A 136 -5.73 -0.47 -10.47
N ALA A 137 -4.77 -0.33 -11.39
CA ALA A 137 -4.49 0.96 -12.05
C ALA A 137 -5.71 1.45 -12.83
N ILE A 138 -6.38 0.55 -13.55
CA ILE A 138 -7.61 0.89 -14.29
C ILE A 138 -8.70 1.32 -13.30
N ALA A 139 -8.89 0.58 -12.20
CA ALA A 139 -9.87 0.92 -11.18
C ALA A 139 -9.60 2.30 -10.56
N GLN A 140 -8.32 2.59 -10.26
CA GLN A 140 -7.94 3.91 -9.71
C GLN A 140 -8.13 5.03 -10.73
N PHE A 141 -7.85 4.78 -11.99
CA PHE A 141 -8.11 5.74 -13.06
C PHE A 141 -9.61 6.03 -13.13
N ALA A 142 -10.44 4.99 -13.04
CA ALA A 142 -11.90 5.13 -13.07
C ALA A 142 -12.41 5.98 -11.91
N ILE A 143 -12.03 5.67 -10.66
CA ILE A 143 -12.52 6.42 -9.49
C ILE A 143 -12.02 7.86 -9.48
N THR A 144 -10.86 8.11 -10.09
CA THR A 144 -10.27 9.46 -10.15
C THR A 144 -10.90 10.33 -11.23
N TYR A 145 -11.18 9.74 -12.41
CA TYR A 145 -11.50 10.56 -13.59
C TYR A 145 -12.90 10.36 -14.18
N LEU A 146 -13.60 9.26 -13.86
CA LEU A 146 -14.97 9.07 -14.41
C LEU A 146 -15.99 9.88 -13.60
N PRO A 147 -16.78 10.75 -14.26
CA PRO A 147 -17.75 11.59 -13.53
C PRO A 147 -18.75 10.82 -12.68
N ALA A 148 -19.20 9.64 -13.14
CA ALA A 148 -20.14 8.81 -12.37
C ALA A 148 -19.47 8.31 -11.07
N MET A 149 -18.20 7.92 -11.15
CA MET A 149 -17.43 7.47 -9.98
C MET A 149 -17.15 8.64 -9.03
N ASN A 150 -16.81 9.80 -9.57
CA ASN A 150 -16.61 11.02 -8.77
C ASN A 150 -17.86 11.34 -7.95
N MET A 151 -19.03 11.20 -8.56
CA MET A 151 -20.31 11.47 -7.91
C MET A 151 -20.59 10.47 -6.77
N VAL A 152 -20.31 9.19 -7.00
CA VAL A 152 -20.59 8.11 -6.01
C VAL A 152 -19.61 8.16 -4.83
N PHE A 153 -18.33 8.45 -5.11
CA PHE A 153 -17.26 8.34 -4.10
C PHE A 153 -16.74 9.69 -3.59
N ASP A 154 -17.34 10.80 -4.01
CA ASP A 154 -16.90 12.17 -3.65
C ASP A 154 -15.42 12.39 -3.98
N THR A 155 -14.99 11.92 -5.15
CA THR A 155 -13.63 12.11 -5.68
C THR A 155 -13.62 13.23 -6.71
N ALA A 156 -12.44 13.66 -7.14
CA ALA A 156 -12.26 14.64 -8.18
C ALA A 156 -10.99 14.35 -8.97
N PRO A 157 -10.94 14.73 -10.26
CA PRO A 157 -9.71 14.57 -11.03
C PRO A 157 -8.52 15.28 -10.37
N ILE A 158 -7.36 14.67 -10.45
CA ILE A 158 -6.11 15.22 -9.92
C ILE A 158 -5.13 15.41 -11.08
N ASP A 159 -4.24 16.39 -10.95
CA ASP A 159 -3.28 16.72 -12.00
C ASP A 159 -2.02 15.84 -11.92
N ILE A 160 -1.16 15.98 -12.92
CA ILE A 160 0.09 15.18 -13.00
C ILE A 160 1.05 15.50 -11.83
N GLY A 161 1.02 16.74 -11.32
CA GLY A 161 1.84 17.12 -10.16
C GLY A 161 1.48 16.32 -8.91
N VAL A 162 0.18 16.11 -8.71
CA VAL A 162 -0.31 15.28 -7.59
C VAL A 162 0.21 13.83 -7.76
N TRP A 163 0.12 13.27 -8.97
CA TRP A 163 0.63 11.92 -9.24
C TRP A 163 2.14 11.81 -8.96
N VAL A 164 2.92 12.81 -9.37
CA VAL A 164 4.36 12.84 -9.10
C VAL A 164 4.63 12.79 -7.59
N ARG A 165 3.87 13.60 -6.80
CA ARG A 165 4.00 13.58 -5.33
C ARG A 165 3.62 12.22 -4.76
N ILE A 166 2.52 11.61 -5.23
CA ILE A 166 2.08 10.28 -4.80
C ILE A 166 3.20 9.25 -5.01
N PHE A 167 3.75 9.19 -6.23
CA PHE A 167 4.80 8.21 -6.55
C PHE A 167 6.09 8.48 -5.79
N ALA A 168 6.45 9.75 -5.57
CA ALA A 168 7.62 10.12 -4.79
C ALA A 168 7.48 9.65 -3.32
N VAL A 169 6.32 9.89 -2.71
CA VAL A 169 6.05 9.47 -1.32
C VAL A 169 6.02 7.94 -1.23
N ALA A 170 5.35 7.27 -2.17
CA ALA A 170 5.28 5.80 -2.17
C ALA A 170 6.68 5.18 -2.30
N THR A 171 7.54 5.77 -3.15
CA THR A 171 8.94 5.33 -3.31
C THR A 171 9.70 5.52 -2.00
N ALA A 172 9.56 6.67 -1.35
CA ALA A 172 10.23 6.95 -0.07
C ALA A 172 9.81 5.94 1.00
N ILE A 173 8.51 5.66 1.13
CA ILE A 173 8.00 4.65 2.08
C ILE A 173 8.61 3.28 1.77
N THR A 174 8.64 2.90 0.49
CA THR A 174 9.18 1.60 0.06
C THR A 174 10.66 1.47 0.44
N ILE A 175 11.45 2.54 0.26
CA ILE A 175 12.86 2.55 0.64
C ILE A 175 13.02 2.37 2.16
N VAL A 176 12.23 3.10 2.96
CA VAL A 176 12.27 2.98 4.43
C VAL A 176 11.93 1.55 4.86
N VAL A 177 10.87 0.98 4.31
CA VAL A 177 10.44 -0.40 4.63
C VAL A 177 11.49 -1.42 4.19
N ALA A 178 12.13 -1.21 3.04
CA ALA A 178 13.19 -2.10 2.54
C ALA A 178 14.41 -2.06 3.45
N THR A 179 14.83 -0.88 3.90
CA THR A 179 15.98 -0.74 4.81
C THR A 179 15.69 -1.41 6.17
N ASP A 180 14.48 -1.25 6.68
CA ASP A 180 14.06 -1.91 7.93
C ASP A 180 14.15 -3.44 7.81
N THR A 181 13.85 -3.98 6.64
CA THR A 181 13.92 -5.43 6.39
C THR A 181 15.37 -5.93 6.33
N LEU A 182 16.30 -5.10 5.88
CA LEU A 182 17.71 -5.48 5.75
C LEU A 182 18.47 -5.47 7.08
N LEU A 183 18.12 -4.56 7.99
CA LEU A 183 18.84 -4.38 9.26
C LEU A 183 18.92 -5.65 10.12
N PRO A 184 17.85 -6.42 10.35
CA PRO A 184 17.96 -7.67 11.12
C PRO A 184 18.81 -8.74 10.44
N ARG A 185 18.81 -8.76 9.09
CA ARG A 185 19.60 -9.76 8.34
C ARG A 185 21.10 -9.52 8.47
N ILE A 186 21.51 -8.25 8.49
CA ILE A 186 22.92 -7.87 8.67
C ILE A 186 23.40 -8.27 10.06
N ARG A 187 22.54 -8.10 11.09
CA ARG A 187 22.87 -8.44 12.48
C ARG A 187 22.88 -9.93 12.76
N ALA A 188 22.21 -10.74 11.94
CA ALA A 188 22.06 -12.17 12.13
C ALA A 188 23.15 -12.99 11.40
N GLN A 189 24.03 -12.34 10.63
CA GLN A 189 25.17 -13.03 10.00
C GLN A 189 26.30 -13.13 11.04
N PRO A 190 26.68 -14.36 11.48
CA PRO A 190 27.86 -14.50 12.35
C PRO A 190 29.14 -14.18 11.58
N PRO A 191 30.22 -13.79 12.26
CA PRO A 191 31.51 -13.45 11.65
C PRO A 191 32.15 -14.66 10.92
#